data_a69d2a540cf280ca7c6816fc82cdc188
#
_entry.id   a69d2a540cf280ca7c6816fc82cdc188
#
_cell.length_a   1.000
_cell.length_b   1.000
_cell.length_c   1.000
_cell.angle_alpha   90.00
_cell.angle_beta   90.00
_cell.angle_gamma   90.00
#
_symmetry.space_group_name_H-M   'P 1'
#
loop_
_entity.id
_entity.type
_entity.pdbx_description
1 polymer ?
#
loop_
_entity_poly.entity_id
_entity_poly.type
_entity_poly.pdbx_seq_one_letter_code
_entity_poly.pdbx_strand_id
1 'polypeptide(L)'
;VQRTLTNPIKATGVGLHSGRQIKLNLFPAEEDTGIIFRRIDLDPQVEIKAIVNNVGATTLATTLVQGDTQIATIEHLMSAFAGLGIDNVIVEVDDMEVPIMDGSASPFVFLIQSAGIKQQTKPKKFIKIKEEIKVETPDGAYAKLAPYNGFKVTYLSLIHI
;
A
#
# COMPACT_ATOMS: atom_id res chain seq x y z
N VAL A 1 7.70 14.51 11.05
CA VAL A 1 8.03 14.87 9.67
C VAL A 1 7.74 13.71 8.74
N GLN A 2 7.56 14.01 7.44
CA GLN A 2 7.37 13.01 6.39
C GLN A 2 8.64 12.16 6.21
N ARG A 3 8.48 10.99 5.58
CA ARG A 3 9.56 10.03 5.32
C ARG A 3 9.48 9.49 3.90
N THR A 4 10.65 9.22 3.35
CA THR A 4 10.84 8.52 2.07
C THR A 4 11.98 7.51 2.19
N LEU A 5 12.30 6.80 1.13
CA LEU A 5 13.47 5.92 1.06
C LEU A 5 14.76 6.73 0.93
N THR A 6 15.88 6.19 1.42
CA THR A 6 17.20 6.77 1.15
C THR A 6 17.71 6.34 -0.22
N ASN A 7 17.57 5.06 -0.54
CA ASN A 7 18.04 4.47 -1.80
C ASN A 7 16.90 3.73 -2.52
N PRO A 8 16.98 3.63 -3.85
CA PRO A 8 16.05 2.79 -4.61
C PRO A 8 16.15 1.31 -4.22
N ILE A 9 15.04 0.60 -4.34
CA ILE A 9 14.93 -0.84 -4.14
C ILE A 9 14.54 -1.49 -5.45
N LYS A 10 15.12 -2.65 -5.75
CA LYS A 10 14.69 -3.53 -6.83
C LYS A 10 14.46 -4.92 -6.26
N ALA A 11 13.31 -5.48 -6.54
CA ALA A 11 12.92 -6.83 -6.14
C ALA A 11 12.19 -7.53 -7.27
N THR A 12 12.14 -8.83 -7.20
CA THR A 12 11.38 -9.68 -8.13
C THR A 12 10.65 -10.71 -7.29
N GLY A 13 9.41 -10.96 -7.62
CA GLY A 13 8.61 -11.99 -6.97
C GLY A 13 7.53 -12.51 -7.92
N VAL A 14 6.59 -13.29 -7.39
CA VAL A 14 5.49 -13.89 -8.16
C VAL A 14 4.18 -13.25 -7.72
N GLY A 15 3.29 -12.93 -8.65
CA GLY A 15 1.94 -12.51 -8.36
C GLY A 15 1.09 -13.67 -7.84
N LEU A 16 0.32 -13.43 -6.76
CA LEU A 16 -0.50 -14.47 -6.12
C LEU A 16 -1.59 -14.99 -7.08
N HIS A 17 -2.24 -14.08 -7.78
CA HIS A 17 -3.37 -14.40 -8.66
C HIS A 17 -2.93 -14.65 -10.10
N SER A 18 -1.93 -13.92 -10.58
CA SER A 18 -1.43 -14.03 -11.96
C SER A 18 -0.46 -15.21 -12.16
N GLY A 19 0.25 -15.63 -11.11
CA GLY A 19 1.34 -16.60 -11.21
C GLY A 19 2.54 -16.10 -12.01
N ARG A 20 2.55 -14.83 -12.43
CA ARG A 20 3.61 -14.23 -13.25
C ARG A 20 4.75 -13.73 -12.39
N GLN A 21 5.94 -13.73 -12.97
CA GLN A 21 7.08 -13.05 -12.37
C GLN A 21 6.94 -11.54 -12.57
N ILE A 22 7.02 -10.79 -11.48
CA ILE A 22 6.80 -9.34 -11.44
C ILE A 22 8.06 -8.67 -10.91
N LYS A 23 8.51 -7.64 -11.59
CA LYS A 23 9.55 -6.73 -11.08
C LYS A 23 8.89 -5.61 -10.30
N LEU A 24 9.37 -5.42 -9.10
CA LEU A 24 8.97 -4.34 -8.20
C LEU A 24 10.17 -3.42 -7.98
N ASN A 25 10.02 -2.14 -8.33
CA ASN A 25 10.99 -1.12 -7.98
C ASN A 25 10.34 -0.09 -7.06
N LEU A 26 11.07 0.33 -6.03
CA LEU A 26 10.64 1.41 -5.14
C LEU A 26 11.67 2.54 -5.24
N PHE A 27 11.20 3.77 -5.45
CA PHE A 27 12.05 4.95 -5.55
C PHE A 27 11.70 5.97 -4.48
N PRO A 28 12.71 6.66 -3.91
CA PRO A 28 12.45 7.85 -3.10
C PRO A 28 11.60 8.86 -3.87
N ALA A 29 10.75 9.58 -3.16
CA ALA A 29 9.92 10.62 -3.74
C ALA A 29 9.98 11.90 -2.93
N GLU A 30 9.70 13.02 -3.58
CA GLU A 30 9.68 14.34 -2.96
C GLU A 30 8.55 14.47 -1.93
N GLU A 31 8.66 15.47 -1.10
CA GLU A 31 7.64 15.79 -0.10
C GLU A 31 6.27 16.04 -0.72
N ASP A 32 5.22 15.57 -0.04
CA ASP A 32 3.82 15.67 -0.48
C ASP A 32 3.48 14.88 -1.76
N THR A 33 4.38 14.05 -2.27
CA THR A 33 4.10 13.14 -3.40
C THR A 33 3.02 12.12 -3.02
N GLY A 34 3.09 11.59 -1.78
CA GLY A 34 2.29 10.43 -1.38
C GLY A 34 2.87 9.14 -1.95
N ILE A 35 2.06 8.08 -1.94
CA ILE A 35 2.42 6.79 -2.53
C ILE A 35 1.80 6.72 -3.92
N ILE A 36 2.64 6.58 -4.94
CA ILE A 36 2.23 6.49 -6.34
C ILE A 36 2.67 5.14 -6.89
N PHE A 37 1.72 4.40 -7.45
CA PHE A 37 1.98 3.20 -8.21
C PHE A 37 2.07 3.52 -9.69
N ARG A 38 3.06 2.94 -10.39
CA ARG A 38 3.29 3.15 -11.82
C ARG A 38 3.39 1.81 -12.57
N ARG A 39 2.57 1.64 -13.60
CA ARG A 39 2.62 0.51 -14.54
C ARG A 39 3.66 0.82 -15.63
N ILE A 40 4.81 0.18 -15.54
CA ILE A 40 5.93 0.42 -16.48
C ILE A 40 5.91 -0.48 -17.72
N ASP A 41 5.03 -1.45 -17.77
CA ASP A 41 4.76 -2.33 -18.89
C ASP A 41 3.80 -1.71 -19.92
N LEU A 42 3.16 -0.59 -19.59
CA LEU A 42 2.23 0.13 -20.47
C LEU A 42 2.94 1.28 -21.20
N ASP A 43 2.46 1.57 -22.42
CA ASP A 43 2.90 2.72 -23.21
C ASP A 43 1.67 3.52 -23.70
N PRO A 44 1.46 4.75 -23.19
CA PRO A 44 2.25 5.43 -22.15
C PRO A 44 2.10 4.77 -20.77
N GLN A 45 3.11 4.95 -19.90
CA GLN A 45 3.05 4.50 -18.51
C GLN A 45 1.90 5.18 -17.78
N VAL A 46 1.25 4.43 -16.88
CA VAL A 46 0.11 4.91 -16.10
C VAL A 46 0.47 4.98 -14.62
N GLU A 47 0.21 6.14 -14.02
CA GLU A 47 0.39 6.38 -12.57
C GLU A 47 -0.95 6.34 -11.85
N ILE A 48 -1.02 5.63 -10.74
CA ILE A 48 -2.20 5.55 -9.87
C ILE A 48 -1.79 5.96 -8.45
N LYS A 49 -2.38 7.02 -7.93
CA LYS A 49 -2.17 7.41 -6.53
C LYS A 49 -2.86 6.42 -5.60
N ALA A 50 -2.15 5.99 -4.55
CA ALA A 50 -2.72 5.14 -3.50
C ALA A 50 -3.58 5.97 -2.53
N ILE A 51 -4.73 6.39 -2.99
CA ILE A 51 -5.75 7.10 -2.23
C ILE A 51 -7.08 6.34 -2.29
N VAL A 52 -7.93 6.55 -1.29
CA VAL A 52 -9.21 5.83 -1.16
C VAL A 52 -10.08 5.93 -2.41
N ASN A 53 -10.07 7.07 -3.08
CA ASN A 53 -10.89 7.29 -4.29
C ASN A 53 -10.46 6.43 -5.49
N ASN A 54 -9.26 5.89 -5.46
CA ASN A 54 -8.73 4.99 -6.50
C ASN A 54 -8.83 3.51 -6.11
N VAL A 55 -9.41 3.19 -4.94
CA VAL A 55 -9.65 1.80 -4.55
C VAL A 55 -10.81 1.26 -5.37
N GLY A 56 -10.55 0.22 -6.14
CA GLY A 56 -11.52 -0.53 -6.93
C GLY A 56 -11.99 -1.80 -6.21
N ALA A 57 -11.84 -2.95 -6.86
CA ALA A 57 -12.22 -4.23 -6.27
C ALA A 57 -11.42 -4.53 -5.00
N THR A 58 -12.13 -5.12 -4.02
CA THR A 58 -11.55 -5.57 -2.74
C THR A 58 -11.81 -7.05 -2.46
N THR A 59 -12.27 -7.78 -3.47
CA THR A 59 -12.47 -9.23 -3.37
C THR A 59 -11.13 -9.94 -3.53
N LEU A 60 -10.72 -10.66 -2.49
CA LEU A 60 -9.46 -11.43 -2.37
C LEU A 60 -8.17 -10.59 -2.40
N ALA A 61 -8.23 -9.34 -2.81
CA ALA A 61 -7.09 -8.42 -2.81
C ALA A 61 -7.58 -6.96 -2.85
N THR A 62 -6.77 -6.04 -2.37
CA THR A 62 -7.02 -4.60 -2.55
C THR A 62 -6.43 -4.15 -3.89
N THR A 63 -7.27 -3.56 -4.74
CA THR A 63 -6.90 -3.12 -6.08
C THR A 63 -7.01 -1.60 -6.21
N LEU A 64 -5.99 -0.96 -6.77
CA LEU A 64 -6.05 0.44 -7.23
C LEU A 64 -6.43 0.47 -8.70
N VAL A 65 -7.27 1.44 -9.08
CA VAL A 65 -7.80 1.57 -10.45
C VAL A 65 -7.70 3.02 -10.91
N GLN A 66 -7.32 3.21 -12.16
CA GLN A 66 -7.42 4.48 -12.88
C GLN A 66 -7.75 4.22 -14.35
N GLY A 67 -8.94 4.61 -14.77
CA GLY A 67 -9.48 4.21 -16.08
C GLY A 67 -9.54 2.70 -16.21
N ASP A 68 -8.96 2.16 -17.26
CA ASP A 68 -8.89 0.71 -17.51
C ASP A 68 -7.65 0.04 -16.89
N THR A 69 -6.81 0.83 -16.21
CA THR A 69 -5.56 0.33 -15.59
C THR A 69 -5.79 0.00 -14.13
N GLN A 70 -5.26 -1.15 -13.71
CA GLN A 70 -5.33 -1.60 -12.32
C GLN A 70 -4.01 -2.16 -11.82
N ILE A 71 -3.84 -2.11 -10.49
CA ILE A 71 -2.76 -2.77 -9.74
C ILE A 71 -3.37 -3.41 -8.50
N ALA A 72 -3.30 -4.73 -8.42
CA ALA A 72 -3.88 -5.53 -7.35
C ALA A 72 -2.86 -5.92 -6.27
N THR A 73 -3.33 -6.48 -5.17
CA THR A 73 -2.54 -7.07 -4.07
C THR A 73 -1.56 -6.06 -3.44
N ILE A 74 -2.03 -4.82 -3.24
CA ILE A 74 -1.21 -3.75 -2.68
C ILE A 74 -1.07 -3.80 -1.16
N GLU A 75 -1.93 -4.53 -0.45
CA GLU A 75 -2.12 -4.49 1.01
C GLU A 75 -0.86 -4.80 1.82
N HIS A 76 -0.06 -5.80 1.41
CA HIS A 76 1.15 -6.19 2.14
C HIS A 76 2.23 -5.11 2.06
N LEU A 77 2.43 -4.54 0.88
CA LEU A 77 3.38 -3.43 0.67
C LEU A 77 2.89 -2.16 1.38
N MET A 78 1.59 -1.83 1.27
CA MET A 78 1.01 -0.67 1.95
C MET A 78 1.09 -0.80 3.48
N SER A 79 0.93 -2.00 4.04
CA SER A 79 1.09 -2.22 5.48
C SER A 79 2.55 -2.03 5.93
N ALA A 80 3.53 -2.41 5.11
CA ALA A 80 4.95 -2.13 5.37
C ALA A 80 5.23 -0.62 5.36
N PHE A 81 4.71 0.12 4.38
CA PHE A 81 4.84 1.58 4.34
C PHE A 81 4.20 2.24 5.57
N ALA A 82 2.98 1.81 5.95
CA ALA A 82 2.30 2.34 7.12
C ALA A 82 3.08 2.04 8.42
N GLY A 83 3.55 0.81 8.60
CA GLY A 83 4.31 0.40 9.78
C GLY A 83 5.65 1.13 9.93
N LEU A 84 6.33 1.43 8.84
CA LEU A 84 7.60 2.16 8.82
C LEU A 84 7.42 3.68 8.70
N GLY A 85 6.19 4.14 8.51
CA GLY A 85 5.84 5.54 8.38
C GLY A 85 6.39 6.20 7.13
N ILE A 86 6.43 5.48 6.01
CA ILE A 86 6.77 6.02 4.69
C ILE A 86 5.58 6.82 4.16
N ASP A 87 5.81 8.06 3.80
CA ASP A 87 4.79 8.96 3.28
C ASP A 87 4.89 9.14 1.76
N ASN A 88 6.12 9.14 1.23
CA ASN A 88 6.39 9.50 -0.16
C ASN A 88 7.26 8.43 -0.82
N VAL A 89 6.73 7.76 -1.83
CA VAL A 89 7.42 6.70 -2.59
C VAL A 89 6.76 6.50 -3.94
N ILE A 90 7.57 6.23 -4.96
CA ILE A 90 7.09 5.75 -6.27
C ILE A 90 7.32 4.25 -6.32
N VAL A 91 6.26 3.51 -6.61
CA VAL A 91 6.24 2.05 -6.75
C VAL A 91 6.05 1.71 -8.23
N GLU A 92 7.04 1.11 -8.85
CA GLU A 92 6.93 0.63 -10.23
C GLU A 92 6.72 -0.88 -10.25
N VAL A 93 5.77 -1.32 -11.06
CA VAL A 93 5.51 -2.73 -11.35
C VAL A 93 5.38 -2.93 -12.87
N ASP A 94 5.86 -4.06 -13.36
CA ASP A 94 5.78 -4.44 -14.78
C ASP A 94 4.62 -5.41 -15.07
N ASP A 95 3.63 -5.48 -14.17
CA ASP A 95 2.38 -6.24 -14.35
C ASP A 95 1.27 -5.63 -13.49
N MET A 96 0.05 -6.16 -13.59
CA MET A 96 -1.16 -5.69 -12.89
C MET A 96 -1.23 -6.08 -11.40
N GLU A 97 -0.17 -6.57 -10.80
CA GLU A 97 -0.17 -7.09 -9.42
C GLU A 97 1.15 -6.77 -8.72
N VAL A 98 1.10 -6.47 -7.43
CA VAL A 98 2.31 -6.44 -6.58
C VAL A 98 2.71 -7.87 -6.24
N PRO A 99 4.01 -8.24 -6.30
CA PRO A 99 4.43 -9.60 -5.97
C PRO A 99 4.09 -9.94 -4.51
N ILE A 100 3.60 -11.18 -4.30
CA ILE A 100 3.12 -11.63 -2.97
C ILE A 100 4.26 -11.86 -1.98
N MET A 101 5.47 -12.10 -2.45
CA MET A 101 6.64 -12.46 -1.66
C MET A 101 6.39 -13.76 -0.86
N ASP A 102 6.44 -13.68 0.48
CA ASP A 102 6.14 -14.80 1.39
C ASP A 102 4.70 -14.77 1.95
N GLY A 103 3.85 -13.88 1.44
CA GLY A 103 2.49 -13.69 1.94
C GLY A 103 2.39 -12.80 3.18
N SER A 104 3.45 -12.12 3.57
CA SER A 104 3.47 -11.16 4.67
C SER A 104 4.06 -9.81 4.26
N ALA A 105 4.01 -8.83 5.17
CA ALA A 105 4.70 -7.55 4.98
C ALA A 105 6.20 -7.63 5.28
N SER A 106 6.69 -8.69 5.92
CA SER A 106 8.07 -8.80 6.41
C SER A 106 9.14 -8.62 5.34
N PRO A 107 9.06 -9.23 4.16
CA PRO A 107 10.05 -9.01 3.11
C PRO A 107 10.14 -7.54 2.67
N PHE A 108 8.99 -6.87 2.56
CA PHE A 108 8.97 -5.44 2.21
C PHE A 108 9.57 -4.57 3.32
N VAL A 109 9.27 -4.87 4.58
CA VAL A 109 9.89 -4.20 5.74
C VAL A 109 11.40 -4.35 5.71
N PHE A 110 11.90 -5.57 5.47
CA PHE A 110 13.33 -5.83 5.35
C PHE A 110 13.98 -5.02 4.21
N LEU A 111 13.39 -5.04 3.02
CA LEU A 111 13.88 -4.29 1.86
C LEU A 111 13.94 -2.78 2.13
N ILE A 112 12.88 -2.21 2.71
CA ILE A 112 12.78 -0.78 3.03
C ILE A 112 13.82 -0.38 4.09
N GLN A 113 13.96 -1.18 5.15
CA GLN A 113 14.98 -0.93 6.19
C GLN A 113 16.40 -1.04 5.64
N SER A 114 16.65 -2.00 4.76
CA SER A 114 17.97 -2.19 4.12
C SER A 114 18.32 -1.02 3.19
N ALA A 115 17.34 -0.45 2.49
CA ALA A 115 17.54 0.74 1.65
C ALA A 115 17.75 2.02 2.46
N GLY A 116 17.36 2.00 3.72
CA GLY A 116 17.34 3.15 4.62
C GLY A 116 16.12 4.04 4.45
N ILE A 117 15.76 4.72 5.54
CA ILE A 117 14.62 5.63 5.61
C ILE A 117 15.14 7.05 5.85
N LYS A 118 14.78 7.98 4.97
CA LYS A 118 15.16 9.39 5.04
C LYS A 118 14.01 10.20 5.62
N GLN A 119 14.28 10.98 6.66
CA GLN A 119 13.36 12.02 7.14
C GLN A 119 13.42 13.22 6.21
N GLN A 120 12.25 13.76 5.92
CA GLN A 120 12.07 14.98 5.12
C GLN A 120 11.75 16.16 6.05
N THR A 121 11.52 17.35 5.50
CA THR A 121 11.36 18.58 6.30
C THR A 121 9.89 18.86 6.62
N LYS A 122 8.98 18.53 5.72
CA LYS A 122 7.55 18.82 5.88
C LYS A 122 6.89 17.98 6.99
N PRO A 123 5.89 18.53 7.67
CA PRO A 123 5.13 17.79 8.67
C PRO A 123 4.34 16.65 8.04
N LYS A 124 4.24 15.54 8.77
CA LYS A 124 3.38 14.42 8.41
C LYS A 124 1.91 14.81 8.55
N LYS A 125 1.10 14.38 7.60
CA LYS A 125 -0.36 14.53 7.63
C LYS A 125 -1.00 13.35 8.36
N PHE A 126 -1.96 13.63 9.22
CA PHE A 126 -2.71 12.61 9.96
C PHE A 126 -4.21 12.79 9.75
N ILE A 127 -4.92 11.68 9.65
CA ILE A 127 -6.37 11.66 9.74
C ILE A 127 -6.73 11.50 11.22
N LYS A 128 -7.44 12.48 11.77
CA LYS A 128 -7.95 12.42 13.15
C LYS A 128 -9.44 12.11 13.13
N ILE A 129 -9.80 10.94 13.65
CA ILE A 129 -11.20 10.54 13.78
C ILE A 129 -11.84 11.38 14.89
N LYS A 130 -12.93 12.09 14.57
CA LYS A 130 -13.63 13.00 15.49
C LYS A 130 -14.81 12.34 16.18
N GLU A 131 -15.48 11.43 15.49
CA GLU A 131 -16.66 10.71 15.95
C GLU A 131 -16.62 9.27 15.45
N GLU A 132 -17.42 8.41 16.05
CA GLU A 132 -17.52 7.01 15.64
C GLU A 132 -18.25 6.90 14.29
N ILE A 133 -17.66 6.19 13.37
CA ILE A 133 -18.25 5.87 12.06
C ILE A 133 -18.20 4.35 11.90
N LYS A 134 -19.37 3.74 11.64
CA LYS A 134 -19.51 2.30 11.43
C LYS A 134 -20.21 2.04 10.10
N VAL A 135 -19.70 1.09 9.34
CA VAL A 135 -20.39 0.48 8.19
C VAL A 135 -20.56 -1.00 8.47
N GLU A 136 -21.70 -1.56 8.09
CA GLU A 136 -22.05 -2.95 8.36
C GLU A 136 -22.72 -3.56 7.12
N THR A 137 -22.36 -4.81 6.82
CA THR A 137 -22.95 -5.59 5.74
C THR A 137 -24.16 -6.38 6.25
N PRO A 138 -25.08 -6.83 5.37
CA PRO A 138 -26.26 -7.59 5.79
C PRO A 138 -25.98 -8.90 6.54
N ASP A 139 -24.79 -9.49 6.31
CA ASP A 139 -24.32 -10.71 6.98
C ASP A 139 -23.60 -10.44 8.31
N GLY A 140 -23.57 -9.18 8.76
CA GLY A 140 -23.06 -8.78 10.06
C GLY A 140 -21.56 -8.48 10.14
N ALA A 141 -20.85 -8.53 9.02
CA ALA A 141 -19.47 -8.03 8.98
C ALA A 141 -19.47 -6.50 9.08
N TYR A 142 -18.50 -5.93 9.79
CA TYR A 142 -18.45 -4.47 9.96
C TYR A 142 -17.02 -3.93 9.97
N ALA A 143 -16.91 -2.68 9.58
CA ALA A 143 -15.71 -1.86 9.79
C ALA A 143 -16.09 -0.61 10.61
N LYS A 144 -15.24 -0.26 11.59
CA LYS A 144 -15.49 0.86 12.49
C LYS A 144 -14.25 1.72 12.69
N LEU A 145 -14.42 3.02 12.56
CA LEU A 145 -13.45 4.03 12.97
C LEU A 145 -13.95 4.69 14.24
N ALA A 146 -13.09 4.84 15.24
CA ALA A 146 -13.45 5.49 16.51
C ALA A 146 -12.35 6.46 16.95
N PRO A 147 -12.70 7.55 17.67
CA PRO A 147 -11.72 8.45 18.27
C PRO A 147 -10.78 7.68 19.20
N TYR A 148 -9.48 7.90 19.05
CA TYR A 148 -8.46 7.30 19.89
C TYR A 148 -7.23 8.22 19.98
N ASN A 149 -6.61 8.27 21.14
CA ASN A 149 -5.37 9.03 21.31
C ASN A 149 -4.16 8.17 20.95
N GLY A 150 -3.90 8.02 19.66
CA GLY A 150 -2.84 7.19 19.09
C GLY A 150 -3.32 6.41 17.88
N PHE A 151 -2.67 5.29 17.60
CA PHE A 151 -3.04 4.36 16.53
C PHE A 151 -3.30 2.98 17.12
N LYS A 152 -4.50 2.45 16.91
CA LYS A 152 -4.90 1.11 17.34
C LYS A 152 -5.73 0.43 16.27
N VAL A 153 -5.43 -0.81 15.98
CA VAL A 153 -6.22 -1.68 15.12
C VAL A 153 -6.70 -2.87 15.93
N THR A 154 -7.98 -3.20 15.81
CA THR A 154 -8.55 -4.44 16.33
C THR A 154 -9.13 -5.19 15.14
N TYR A 155 -8.72 -6.42 14.95
CA TYR A 155 -9.20 -7.30 13.90
C TYR A 155 -9.75 -8.58 14.51
N LEU A 156 -10.98 -8.94 14.15
CA LEU A 156 -11.62 -10.20 14.53
C LEU A 156 -11.97 -10.97 13.28
N SER A 157 -11.37 -12.13 13.13
CA SER A 157 -11.70 -13.08 12.05
C SER A 157 -12.45 -14.28 12.64
N LEU A 158 -13.58 -14.62 12.05
CA LEU A 158 -14.39 -15.80 12.38
C LEU A 158 -14.12 -16.93 11.38
N ILE A 159 -12.86 -17.19 11.09
CA ILE A 159 -12.48 -18.33 10.25
C ILE A 159 -12.58 -19.60 11.12
N HIS A 160 -13.37 -20.57 10.68
CA HIS A 160 -13.31 -21.91 11.26
C HIS A 160 -11.99 -22.56 10.85
N ILE A 161 -11.14 -22.80 11.83
CA ILE A 161 -9.90 -23.57 11.69
C ILE A 161 -10.25 -25.04 11.86
#